data_d3f448aeb51f5f98b97a955c1d57aaff
#
_entry.id   d3f448aeb51f5f98b97a955c1d57aaff
#
_cell.length_a   1.000
_cell.length_b   1.000
_cell.length_c   1.000
_cell.angle_alpha   90.00
_cell.angle_beta   90.00
_cell.angle_gamma   90.00
#
_symmetry.space_group_name_H-M   'P 1'
#
loop_
_entity.id
_entity.type
_entity.pdbx_description
1 polymer ?
#
loop_
_entity_poly.entity_id
_entity_poly.type
_entity_poly.pdbx_seq_one_letter_code
_entity_poly.pdbx_strand_id
1 'polypeptide(L)'
;MTIISIVNRLPPAVDGIGDYALNLARQLRQDADINTHFIVSQPAWSGAQNLEGFSISQVNERSSAALLKLLQGQTRVLLHYAPHSHAKKGCPYWLLHALETWRQQTEGAKLTIMFHELYSMGKGVVPRSTDFWLLPFQKQVARRMARLGDRCLTSSEHYAELICQARRIQSDAIPTLPVPSGIGEPRQVVSLSERQRRLIIFGQGGNKEKAYRSISQIREVCQTLEIQEIWDIGTAGNRAFPNIEGVRMVEAGRLPAVQVSEILSNSLAGFLSYDPGRLAKSTIFAAYSSHGMIPINTAGAASLADSLLSNKHYWVPQNSNVNEIEWQAIADHARAWYQTHNLAAQAKVFAAQIAGEVHDTQNNHFANSRLPA
;
A
#
# COMPACT_ATOMS: atom_id res chain seq x y z
N MET A 1 22.09 -11.33 7.64
CA MET A 1 22.54 -10.04 7.05
C MET A 1 21.76 -8.90 7.67
N THR A 2 22.37 -7.72 7.89
CA THR A 2 21.65 -6.55 8.43
C THR A 2 21.58 -5.45 7.37
N ILE A 3 20.41 -4.79 7.26
CA ILE A 3 20.17 -3.65 6.38
C ILE A 3 19.69 -2.44 7.19
N ILE A 4 19.91 -1.24 6.65
CA ILE A 4 19.29 -0.02 7.15
C ILE A 4 17.97 0.21 6.39
N SER A 5 16.87 0.42 7.11
CA SER A 5 15.58 0.82 6.52
C SER A 5 15.21 2.23 6.94
N ILE A 6 15.19 3.17 5.98
CA ILE A 6 14.83 4.58 6.25
C ILE A 6 13.33 4.76 6.04
N VAL A 7 12.64 5.18 7.11
CA VAL A 7 11.20 5.44 7.14
C VAL A 7 10.91 6.81 7.74
N ASN A 8 9.72 7.34 7.52
CA ASN A 8 9.33 8.60 8.19
C ASN A 8 9.04 8.37 9.67
N ARG A 9 8.15 7.44 9.99
CA ARG A 9 7.69 7.11 11.35
C ARG A 9 7.43 5.61 11.45
N LEU A 10 7.46 5.12 12.68
CA LEU A 10 7.06 3.77 13.06
C LEU A 10 5.98 3.83 14.17
N PRO A 11 5.32 2.74 14.52
CA PRO A 11 4.47 2.70 15.72
C PRO A 11 5.21 3.27 16.95
N PRO A 12 4.49 3.96 17.86
CA PRO A 12 3.05 4.07 17.99
C PRO A 12 2.39 5.11 17.06
N ALA A 13 3.15 5.79 16.22
CA ALA A 13 2.58 6.72 15.24
C ALA A 13 1.76 5.96 14.19
N VAL A 14 0.59 6.49 13.84
CA VAL A 14 -0.22 5.93 12.75
C VAL A 14 0.38 6.38 11.42
N ASP A 15 1.04 5.48 10.72
CA ASP A 15 1.71 5.75 9.44
C ASP A 15 1.70 4.48 8.58
N GLY A 16 0.93 4.50 7.48
CA GLY A 16 0.79 3.32 6.62
C GLY A 16 2.10 2.84 5.98
N ILE A 17 3.07 3.74 5.75
CA ILE A 17 4.40 3.37 5.24
C ILE A 17 5.25 2.76 6.36
N GLY A 18 5.14 3.29 7.57
CA GLY A 18 5.81 2.73 8.74
C GLY A 18 5.31 1.33 9.07
N ASP A 19 3.99 1.12 9.04
CA ASP A 19 3.37 -0.20 9.24
C ASP A 19 3.78 -1.19 8.14
N TYR A 20 3.81 -0.75 6.89
CA TYR A 20 4.32 -1.53 5.76
C TYR A 20 5.78 -1.95 5.98
N ALA A 21 6.65 -1.00 6.31
CA ALA A 21 8.08 -1.25 6.50
C ALA A 21 8.34 -2.23 7.67
N LEU A 22 7.58 -2.11 8.76
CA LEU A 22 7.69 -3.01 9.90
C LEU A 22 7.22 -4.42 9.55
N ASN A 23 6.09 -4.57 8.86
CA ASN A 23 5.60 -5.86 8.40
C ASN A 23 6.59 -6.53 7.42
N LEU A 24 7.14 -5.77 6.48
CA LEU A 24 8.17 -6.25 5.57
C LEU A 24 9.43 -6.70 6.33
N ALA A 25 9.89 -5.94 7.32
CA ALA A 25 11.06 -6.30 8.12
C ALA A 25 10.84 -7.60 8.92
N ARG A 26 9.63 -7.83 9.48
CA ARG A 26 9.26 -9.09 10.14
C ARG A 26 9.38 -10.26 9.16
N GLN A 27 8.83 -10.10 7.97
CA GLN A 27 8.83 -11.15 6.95
C GLN A 27 10.24 -11.41 6.40
N LEU A 28 11.04 -10.36 6.13
CA LEU A 28 12.43 -10.49 5.71
C LEU A 28 13.30 -11.22 6.76
N ARG A 29 13.07 -10.96 8.05
CA ARG A 29 13.75 -11.67 9.14
C ARG A 29 13.35 -13.13 9.19
N GLN A 30 12.05 -13.42 9.01
CA GLN A 30 11.51 -14.76 9.07
C GLN A 30 11.96 -15.64 7.88
N ASP A 31 11.85 -15.11 6.66
CA ASP A 31 11.97 -15.91 5.43
C ASP A 31 13.38 -15.87 4.83
N ALA A 32 14.18 -14.84 5.10
CA ALA A 32 15.47 -14.61 4.46
C ALA A 32 16.63 -14.33 5.43
N ASP A 33 16.40 -14.40 6.73
CA ASP A 33 17.40 -14.04 7.77
C ASP A 33 18.02 -12.65 7.56
N ILE A 34 17.20 -11.71 7.08
CA ILE A 34 17.58 -10.30 6.89
C ILE A 34 17.09 -9.50 8.10
N ASN A 35 18.02 -9.06 8.94
CA ASN A 35 17.73 -8.15 10.03
C ASN A 35 17.65 -6.71 9.54
N THR A 36 16.80 -5.92 10.18
CA THR A 36 16.58 -4.51 9.85
C THR A 36 16.94 -3.63 11.04
N HIS A 37 17.78 -2.62 10.82
CA HIS A 37 17.92 -1.46 11.68
C HIS A 37 17.16 -0.31 11.06
N PHE A 38 16.20 0.27 11.77
CA PHE A 38 15.42 1.39 11.26
C PHE A 38 16.08 2.73 11.54
N ILE A 39 16.02 3.64 10.55
CA ILE A 39 16.28 5.06 10.75
C ILE A 39 14.97 5.82 10.54
N VAL A 40 14.45 6.43 11.61
CA VAL A 40 13.27 7.28 11.58
C VAL A 40 13.66 8.69 11.21
N SER A 41 13.09 9.22 10.11
CA SER A 41 13.43 10.55 9.55
C SER A 41 12.58 11.69 10.13
N GLN A 42 11.66 11.41 11.05
CA GLN A 42 10.84 12.42 11.73
C GLN A 42 11.43 12.76 13.10
N PRO A 43 11.99 13.97 13.31
CA PRO A 43 12.60 14.35 14.60
C PRO A 43 11.61 14.37 15.78
N ALA A 44 10.32 14.60 15.51
CA ALA A 44 9.28 14.63 16.54
C ALA A 44 8.65 13.26 16.81
N TRP A 45 9.19 12.16 16.24
CA TRP A 45 8.70 10.82 16.56
C TRP A 45 9.11 10.44 17.99
N SER A 46 8.20 9.84 18.76
CA SER A 46 8.37 9.55 20.19
C SER A 46 8.23 8.05 20.53
N GLY A 47 8.56 7.18 19.59
CA GLY A 47 8.53 5.74 19.82
C GLY A 47 9.79 5.21 20.54
N ALA A 48 9.77 3.91 20.85
CA ALA A 48 10.87 3.24 21.49
C ALA A 48 12.07 3.03 20.55
N GLN A 49 13.29 3.01 21.07
CA GLN A 49 14.51 2.73 20.30
C GLN A 49 14.66 1.26 19.91
N ASN A 50 13.80 0.40 20.42
CA ASN A 50 13.68 -0.99 20.03
C ASN A 50 12.20 -1.34 19.89
N LEU A 51 11.83 -1.94 18.78
CA LEU A 51 10.47 -2.39 18.50
C LEU A 51 10.56 -3.85 18.00
N GLU A 52 10.06 -4.78 18.79
CA GLU A 52 10.03 -6.22 18.45
C GLU A 52 11.42 -6.81 18.10
N GLY A 53 12.47 -6.32 18.75
CA GLY A 53 13.85 -6.72 18.48
C GLY A 53 14.50 -6.00 17.29
N PHE A 54 13.81 -5.10 16.61
CA PHE A 54 14.43 -4.19 15.63
C PHE A 54 14.97 -2.97 16.34
N SER A 55 16.26 -2.69 16.17
CA SER A 55 16.87 -1.46 16.67
C SER A 55 16.46 -0.27 15.83
N ILE A 56 16.27 0.89 16.48
CA ILE A 56 15.79 2.11 15.84
C ILE A 56 16.70 3.25 16.23
N SER A 57 17.20 3.97 15.22
CA SER A 57 17.82 5.29 15.36
C SER A 57 16.89 6.37 14.80
N GLN A 58 17.02 7.58 15.29
CA GLN A 58 16.20 8.70 14.86
C GLN A 58 17.10 9.89 14.51
N VAL A 59 16.79 10.58 13.40
CA VAL A 59 17.47 11.86 13.13
C VAL A 59 16.99 12.90 14.15
N ASN A 60 17.93 13.68 14.70
CA ASN A 60 17.61 14.79 15.58
C ASN A 60 17.01 15.99 14.81
N GLU A 61 17.37 16.10 13.54
CA GLU A 61 16.87 17.11 12.61
C GLU A 61 16.85 16.56 11.17
N ARG A 62 16.07 17.17 10.30
CA ARG A 62 16.02 16.83 8.87
C ARG A 62 17.15 17.51 8.11
N SER A 63 18.39 17.10 8.39
CA SER A 63 19.60 17.59 7.71
C SER A 63 20.41 16.44 7.11
N SER A 64 21.17 16.73 6.06
CA SER A 64 22.05 15.75 5.43
C SER A 64 23.12 15.24 6.40
N ALA A 65 23.66 16.13 7.24
CA ALA A 65 24.67 15.77 8.23
C ALA A 65 24.15 14.80 9.29
N ALA A 66 22.93 15.02 9.80
CA ALA A 66 22.32 14.14 10.80
C ALA A 66 22.10 12.73 10.24
N LEU A 67 21.63 12.59 9.00
CA LEU A 67 21.44 11.28 8.38
C LEU A 67 22.78 10.61 8.06
N LEU A 68 23.74 11.34 7.50
CA LEU A 68 25.07 10.79 7.19
C LEU A 68 25.75 10.18 8.42
N LYS A 69 25.63 10.82 9.59
CA LYS A 69 26.15 10.28 10.85
C LYS A 69 25.58 8.89 11.18
N LEU A 70 24.28 8.67 10.90
CA LEU A 70 23.62 7.39 11.14
C LEU A 70 23.93 6.34 10.06
N LEU A 71 24.37 6.77 8.89
CA LEU A 71 24.73 5.89 7.77
C LEU A 71 26.22 5.48 7.75
N GLN A 72 27.04 6.00 8.68
CA GLN A 72 28.47 5.64 8.76
C GLN A 72 28.66 4.13 8.93
N GLY A 73 29.51 3.54 8.11
CA GLY A 73 29.80 2.10 8.14
C GLY A 73 28.69 1.19 7.59
N GLN A 74 27.60 1.76 7.13
CA GLN A 74 26.47 0.99 6.56
C GLN A 74 26.61 0.92 5.04
N THR A 75 26.49 -0.29 4.47
CA THR A 75 26.63 -0.53 3.04
C THR A 75 25.34 -0.85 2.31
N ARG A 76 24.27 -1.22 3.02
CA ARG A 76 22.98 -1.60 2.43
C ARG A 76 21.84 -0.79 3.03
N VAL A 77 21.20 0.02 2.19
CA VAL A 77 20.11 0.91 2.58
C VAL A 77 18.86 0.59 1.76
N LEU A 78 17.73 0.39 2.44
CA LEU A 78 16.39 0.38 1.90
C LEU A 78 15.68 1.70 2.27
N LEU A 79 15.32 2.49 1.29
CA LEU A 79 14.56 3.71 1.49
C LEU A 79 13.09 3.50 1.16
N HIS A 80 12.18 3.77 2.08
CA HIS A 80 10.75 3.91 1.82
C HIS A 80 10.44 5.36 1.43
N TYR A 81 10.41 5.63 0.12
CA TYR A 81 10.29 6.99 -0.38
C TYR A 81 8.83 7.41 -0.57
N ALA A 82 8.44 8.46 0.11
CA ALA A 82 7.25 9.26 -0.14
C ALA A 82 7.61 10.73 0.13
N PRO A 83 7.59 11.63 -0.84
CA PRO A 83 8.21 12.95 -0.73
C PRO A 83 7.64 13.79 0.41
N HIS A 84 6.31 13.77 0.61
CA HIS A 84 5.64 14.51 1.68
C HIS A 84 5.89 13.93 3.08
N SER A 85 6.25 12.67 3.18
CA SER A 85 6.65 12.06 4.45
C SER A 85 7.99 12.60 4.93
N HIS A 86 8.92 12.85 4.01
CA HIS A 86 10.28 13.29 4.33
C HIS A 86 10.46 14.82 4.28
N ALA A 87 9.55 15.56 3.64
CA ALA A 87 9.57 17.02 3.60
C ALA A 87 8.17 17.59 3.47
N LYS A 88 7.83 18.61 4.29
CA LYS A 88 6.49 19.24 4.34
C LYS A 88 5.97 19.71 2.96
N LYS A 89 6.88 20.11 2.06
CA LYS A 89 6.55 20.55 0.70
C LYS A 89 6.86 19.52 -0.39
N GLY A 90 7.10 18.28 -0.04
CA GLY A 90 7.39 17.19 -0.98
C GLY A 90 8.74 17.32 -1.72
N CYS A 91 9.68 18.13 -1.21
CA CYS A 91 11.01 18.33 -1.80
C CYS A 91 12.12 17.95 -0.80
N PRO A 92 12.35 16.65 -0.52
CA PRO A 92 13.32 16.21 0.49
C PRO A 92 14.77 16.25 -0.03
N TYR A 93 15.27 17.44 -0.37
CA TYR A 93 16.65 17.63 -0.84
C TYR A 93 17.68 17.18 0.20
N TRP A 94 17.41 17.41 1.50
CA TRP A 94 18.29 16.97 2.57
C TRP A 94 18.54 15.46 2.55
N LEU A 95 17.50 14.68 2.31
CA LEU A 95 17.56 13.21 2.20
C LEU A 95 18.33 12.80 0.94
N LEU A 96 18.01 13.42 -0.20
CA LEU A 96 18.69 13.16 -1.47
C LEU A 96 20.19 13.43 -1.36
N HIS A 97 20.60 14.60 -0.85
CA HIS A 97 22.02 14.96 -0.70
C HIS A 97 22.74 14.05 0.29
N ALA A 98 22.08 13.65 1.40
CA ALA A 98 22.67 12.69 2.32
C ALA A 98 22.99 11.35 1.64
N LEU A 99 22.04 10.82 0.87
CA LEU A 99 22.22 9.54 0.18
C LEU A 99 23.24 9.62 -0.96
N GLU A 100 23.30 10.73 -1.70
CA GLU A 100 24.33 10.98 -2.71
C GLU A 100 25.72 11.02 -2.07
N THR A 101 25.89 11.75 -0.97
CA THR A 101 27.15 11.84 -0.23
C THR A 101 27.55 10.50 0.38
N TRP A 102 26.62 9.81 1.04
CA TRP A 102 26.85 8.47 1.58
C TRP A 102 27.35 7.50 0.51
N ARG A 103 26.72 7.50 -0.66
CA ARG A 103 27.11 6.64 -1.77
C ARG A 103 28.52 6.94 -2.28
N GLN A 104 28.93 8.21 -2.32
CA GLN A 104 30.28 8.63 -2.73
C GLN A 104 31.35 8.23 -1.72
N GLN A 105 31.02 8.25 -0.43
CA GLN A 105 31.95 7.99 0.66
C GLN A 105 32.04 6.53 1.10
N THR A 106 31.11 5.69 0.66
CA THR A 106 31.00 4.30 1.11
C THR A 106 31.25 3.33 -0.02
N GLU A 107 32.37 2.63 0.03
CA GLU A 107 32.69 1.57 -0.93
C GLU A 107 31.66 0.42 -0.81
N GLY A 108 31.20 -0.11 -1.94
CA GLY A 108 30.19 -1.16 -1.97
C GLY A 108 28.79 -0.73 -1.54
N ALA A 109 28.51 0.57 -1.42
CA ALA A 109 27.19 1.10 -1.09
C ALA A 109 26.11 0.60 -2.06
N LYS A 110 25.02 0.05 -1.52
CA LYS A 110 23.84 -0.45 -2.26
C LYS A 110 22.59 0.21 -1.73
N LEU A 111 21.88 0.92 -2.60
CA LEU A 111 20.63 1.63 -2.30
C LEU A 111 19.46 0.97 -3.03
N THR A 112 18.56 0.39 -2.27
CA THR A 112 17.25 -0.07 -2.75
C THR A 112 16.20 0.96 -2.36
N ILE A 113 15.33 1.35 -3.30
CA ILE A 113 14.28 2.36 -3.03
C ILE A 113 12.91 1.77 -3.36
N MET A 114 12.03 1.73 -2.36
CA MET A 114 10.61 1.50 -2.55
C MET A 114 9.89 2.84 -2.70
N PHE A 115 9.40 3.14 -3.89
CA PHE A 115 8.64 4.36 -4.18
C PHE A 115 7.17 4.15 -3.85
N HIS A 116 6.74 4.61 -2.68
CA HIS A 116 5.32 4.67 -2.32
C HIS A 116 4.61 5.81 -3.03
N GLU A 117 5.30 6.93 -3.23
CA GLU A 117 4.86 8.09 -4.00
C GLU A 117 6.08 8.71 -4.69
N LEU A 118 5.87 9.30 -5.88
CA LEU A 118 6.94 10.00 -6.61
C LEU A 118 6.92 11.50 -6.34
N TYR A 119 5.76 12.11 -6.52
CA TYR A 119 5.49 13.54 -6.35
C TYR A 119 3.98 13.77 -6.26
N SER A 120 3.55 14.99 -5.98
CA SER A 120 2.12 15.33 -5.92
C SER A 120 1.43 15.06 -7.26
N MET A 121 0.35 14.29 -7.22
CA MET A 121 -0.43 13.89 -8.39
C MET A 121 -1.93 13.98 -8.09
N GLY A 122 -2.73 14.16 -9.14
CA GLY A 122 -4.19 14.11 -9.09
C GLY A 122 -4.89 15.46 -9.00
N LYS A 123 -6.20 15.42 -8.72
CA LYS A 123 -7.10 16.57 -8.79
C LYS A 123 -6.79 17.72 -7.81
N GLY A 124 -5.96 17.49 -6.80
CA GLY A 124 -5.53 18.50 -5.83
C GLY A 124 -4.38 19.40 -6.31
N VAL A 125 -3.71 19.03 -7.41
CA VAL A 125 -2.62 19.83 -8.00
C VAL A 125 -3.20 20.83 -8.98
N VAL A 126 -3.70 21.94 -8.44
CA VAL A 126 -4.32 23.03 -9.22
C VAL A 126 -3.46 24.30 -9.12
N PRO A 127 -3.54 25.25 -10.08
CA PRO A 127 -2.70 26.47 -10.11
C PRO A 127 -2.68 27.29 -8.82
N ARG A 128 -3.72 27.15 -7.97
CA ARG A 128 -3.80 27.82 -6.65
C ARG A 128 -3.13 27.03 -5.51
N SER A 129 -2.73 25.78 -5.75
CA SER A 129 -2.06 24.96 -4.71
C SER A 129 -0.56 25.19 -4.71
N THR A 130 0.05 25.15 -3.51
CA THR A 130 1.52 25.18 -3.36
C THR A 130 2.18 24.04 -4.14
N ASP A 131 1.55 22.87 -4.18
CA ASP A 131 2.04 21.69 -4.88
C ASP A 131 2.18 21.89 -6.37
N PHE A 132 1.29 22.68 -7.00
CA PHE A 132 1.40 23.02 -8.42
C PHE A 132 2.72 23.73 -8.73
N TRP A 133 3.07 24.73 -7.95
CA TRP A 133 4.30 25.51 -8.14
C TRP A 133 5.57 24.75 -7.77
N LEU A 134 5.46 23.80 -6.86
CA LEU A 134 6.58 22.97 -6.42
C LEU A 134 6.75 21.70 -7.26
N LEU A 135 5.78 21.36 -8.10
CA LEU A 135 5.79 20.14 -8.89
C LEU A 135 7.06 19.95 -9.75
N PRO A 136 7.64 20.96 -10.41
CA PRO A 136 8.90 20.80 -11.14
C PRO A 136 10.05 20.35 -10.24
N PHE A 137 10.16 20.92 -9.03
CA PHE A 137 11.18 20.57 -8.03
C PHE A 137 10.93 19.16 -7.44
N GLN A 138 9.69 18.82 -7.14
CA GLN A 138 9.32 17.48 -6.69
C GLN A 138 9.69 16.43 -7.75
N LYS A 139 9.38 16.68 -9.03
CA LYS A 139 9.76 15.82 -10.16
C LYS A 139 11.28 15.71 -10.31
N GLN A 140 12.02 16.81 -10.09
CA GLN A 140 13.47 16.79 -10.14
C GLN A 140 14.06 15.89 -9.05
N VAL A 141 13.60 16.03 -7.80
CA VAL A 141 14.05 15.19 -6.69
C VAL A 141 13.72 13.73 -6.95
N ALA A 142 12.50 13.41 -7.37
CA ALA A 142 12.09 12.03 -7.69
C ALA A 142 12.95 11.41 -8.80
N ARG A 143 13.26 12.17 -9.86
CA ARG A 143 14.15 11.70 -10.95
C ARG A 143 15.58 11.44 -10.46
N ARG A 144 16.14 12.34 -9.66
CA ARG A 144 17.48 12.15 -9.06
C ARG A 144 17.50 10.93 -8.14
N MET A 145 16.48 10.79 -7.29
CA MET A 145 16.33 9.67 -6.39
C MET A 145 16.23 8.35 -7.17
N ALA A 146 15.40 8.28 -8.23
CA ALA A 146 15.28 7.11 -9.09
C ALA A 146 16.61 6.71 -9.77
N ARG A 147 17.43 7.69 -10.17
CA ARG A 147 18.75 7.44 -10.77
C ARG A 147 19.80 7.04 -9.74
N LEU A 148 19.65 7.51 -8.49
CA LEU A 148 20.57 7.20 -7.41
C LEU A 148 20.41 5.76 -6.92
N GLY A 149 19.17 5.22 -6.88
CA GLY A 149 18.92 3.85 -6.43
C GLY A 149 19.56 2.81 -7.35
N ASP A 150 20.28 1.84 -6.79
CA ASP A 150 20.74 0.66 -7.54
C ASP A 150 19.55 -0.18 -7.98
N ARG A 151 18.58 -0.34 -7.07
CA ARG A 151 17.31 -1.04 -7.29
C ARG A 151 16.16 -0.14 -6.91
N CYS A 152 15.13 -0.15 -7.75
CA CYS A 152 13.89 0.59 -7.51
C CYS A 152 12.71 -0.37 -7.57
N LEU A 153 11.74 -0.18 -6.67
CA LEU A 153 10.47 -0.89 -6.62
C LEU A 153 9.37 0.14 -6.43
N THR A 154 8.16 -0.22 -6.79
CA THR A 154 6.99 0.65 -6.56
C THR A 154 5.72 -0.16 -6.33
N SER A 155 4.61 0.52 -6.03
CA SER A 155 3.31 -0.11 -5.75
C SER A 155 2.31 -0.01 -6.89
N SER A 156 2.65 0.57 -8.04
CA SER A 156 1.75 0.64 -9.20
C SER A 156 2.51 0.70 -10.52
N GLU A 157 1.90 0.15 -11.58
CA GLU A 157 2.44 0.14 -12.94
C GLU A 157 2.72 1.57 -13.44
N HIS A 158 1.81 2.50 -13.19
CA HIS A 158 2.01 3.90 -13.58
C HIS A 158 3.27 4.52 -12.96
N TYR A 159 3.60 4.20 -11.71
CA TYR A 159 4.85 4.69 -11.10
C TYR A 159 6.07 3.97 -11.65
N ALA A 160 5.95 2.68 -11.97
CA ALA A 160 7.03 1.93 -12.62
C ALA A 160 7.42 2.58 -13.96
N GLU A 161 6.44 2.92 -14.82
CA GLU A 161 6.67 3.63 -16.08
C GLU A 161 7.43 4.95 -15.87
N LEU A 162 7.00 5.77 -14.90
CA LEU A 162 7.64 7.06 -14.59
C LEU A 162 9.09 6.89 -14.09
N ILE A 163 9.35 5.84 -13.29
CA ILE A 163 10.70 5.51 -12.82
C ILE A 163 11.56 5.04 -13.99
N CYS A 164 11.04 4.17 -14.87
CA CYS A 164 11.73 3.70 -16.07
C CYS A 164 12.11 4.87 -16.98
N GLN A 165 11.21 5.79 -17.24
CA GLN A 165 11.46 7.03 -17.98
C GLN A 165 12.56 7.88 -17.32
N ALA A 166 12.52 8.03 -15.98
CA ALA A 166 13.54 8.78 -15.24
C ALA A 166 14.93 8.13 -15.32
N ARG A 167 15.00 6.81 -15.34
CA ARG A 167 16.24 6.01 -15.43
C ARG A 167 16.68 5.74 -16.86
N ARG A 168 15.82 5.94 -17.87
CA ARG A 168 16.02 5.59 -19.28
C ARG A 168 16.27 4.08 -19.48
N ILE A 169 15.44 3.26 -18.85
CA ILE A 169 15.43 1.79 -18.95
C ILE A 169 14.07 1.30 -19.49
N GLN A 170 13.96 0.02 -19.80
CA GLN A 170 12.71 -0.57 -20.30
C GLN A 170 11.61 -0.57 -19.24
N SER A 171 10.35 -0.59 -19.65
CA SER A 171 9.20 -0.41 -18.76
C SER A 171 8.97 -1.56 -17.77
N ASP A 172 9.42 -2.76 -18.10
CA ASP A 172 9.29 -3.98 -17.29
C ASP A 172 10.41 -4.21 -16.28
N ALA A 173 11.42 -3.32 -16.26
CA ALA A 173 12.59 -3.45 -15.40
C ALA A 173 12.36 -3.09 -13.92
N ILE A 174 11.19 -2.50 -13.56
CA ILE A 174 10.88 -2.07 -12.20
C ILE A 174 9.77 -2.97 -11.62
N PRO A 175 10.08 -3.78 -10.58
CA PRO A 175 9.08 -4.59 -9.91
C PRO A 175 7.95 -3.74 -9.34
N THR A 176 6.72 -4.12 -9.67
CA THR A 176 5.50 -3.49 -9.14
C THR A 176 4.89 -4.40 -8.09
N LEU A 177 4.81 -3.90 -6.87
CA LEU A 177 4.32 -4.60 -5.70
C LEU A 177 3.17 -3.80 -5.09
N PRO A 178 1.91 -4.11 -5.43
CA PRO A 178 0.74 -3.52 -4.79
C PRO A 178 0.82 -3.62 -3.27
N VAL A 179 0.25 -2.67 -2.56
CA VAL A 179 0.37 -2.64 -1.10
C VAL A 179 -0.28 -3.86 -0.44
N PRO A 180 0.36 -4.49 0.56
CA PRO A 180 -0.22 -5.63 1.26
C PRO A 180 -1.25 -5.18 2.29
N SER A 181 -1.99 -6.14 2.84
CA SER A 181 -2.90 -5.92 3.96
C SER A 181 -2.15 -5.41 5.19
N GLY A 182 -2.59 -4.27 5.73
CA GLY A 182 -2.01 -3.69 6.97
C GLY A 182 -2.48 -4.38 8.26
N ILE A 183 -3.46 -5.30 8.17
CA ILE A 183 -4.02 -6.01 9.32
C ILE A 183 -3.64 -7.49 9.37
N GLY A 184 -2.68 -7.91 8.55
CA GLY A 184 -2.27 -9.30 8.40
C GLY A 184 -3.08 -10.04 7.35
N GLU A 185 -2.85 -11.34 7.27
CA GLU A 185 -3.41 -12.26 6.30
C GLU A 185 -3.96 -13.50 7.01
N PRO A 186 -5.20 -13.93 6.74
CA PRO A 186 -5.75 -15.13 7.36
C PRO A 186 -5.07 -16.38 6.79
N ARG A 187 -4.83 -17.37 7.66
CA ARG A 187 -4.27 -18.67 7.25
C ARG A 187 -5.22 -19.46 6.36
N GLN A 188 -6.50 -19.35 6.63
CA GLN A 188 -7.56 -20.02 5.87
C GLN A 188 -8.66 -19.02 5.55
N VAL A 189 -9.32 -19.23 4.43
CA VAL A 189 -10.45 -18.41 3.97
C VAL A 189 -11.61 -19.35 3.67
N VAL A 190 -12.72 -19.16 4.37
CA VAL A 190 -13.95 -19.92 4.17
C VAL A 190 -14.76 -19.39 3.00
N SER A 191 -15.62 -20.23 2.44
CA SER A 191 -16.54 -19.87 1.36
C SER A 191 -17.47 -18.70 1.79
N LEU A 192 -17.92 -17.90 0.83
CA LEU A 192 -18.87 -16.81 1.11
C LEU A 192 -20.20 -17.34 1.68
N SER A 193 -20.59 -18.56 1.34
CA SER A 193 -21.82 -19.21 1.88
C SER A 193 -21.76 -19.49 3.38
N GLU A 194 -20.55 -19.59 3.94
CA GLU A 194 -20.33 -19.85 5.37
C GLU A 194 -20.19 -18.57 6.19
N ARG A 195 -20.20 -17.40 5.53
CA ARG A 195 -19.97 -16.10 6.18
C ARG A 195 -21.26 -15.42 6.61
N GLN A 196 -21.12 -14.59 7.61
CA GLN A 196 -22.22 -13.72 8.07
C GLN A 196 -22.56 -12.70 6.99
N ARG A 197 -23.86 -12.42 6.82
CA ARG A 197 -24.42 -11.36 5.95
C ARG A 197 -24.05 -9.97 6.48
N ARG A 198 -22.75 -9.71 6.51
CA ARG A 198 -22.13 -8.51 7.07
C ARG A 198 -21.37 -7.75 6.00
N LEU A 199 -21.63 -6.42 5.96
CA LEU A 199 -20.86 -5.46 5.17
C LEU A 199 -19.89 -4.72 6.07
N ILE A 200 -18.64 -4.64 5.67
CA ILE A 200 -17.60 -3.90 6.41
C ILE A 200 -17.33 -2.57 5.75
N ILE A 201 -17.30 -1.50 6.55
CA ILE A 201 -16.75 -0.19 6.17
C ILE A 201 -15.55 0.07 7.10
N PHE A 202 -14.35 -0.10 6.57
CA PHE A 202 -13.11 -0.11 7.34
C PHE A 202 -12.21 1.06 6.98
N GLY A 203 -11.49 1.61 7.96
CA GLY A 203 -10.40 2.56 7.75
C GLY A 203 -10.45 3.80 8.64
N GLN A 204 -9.69 4.82 8.23
CA GLN A 204 -9.69 6.11 8.92
C GLN A 204 -10.92 6.94 8.54
N GLY A 205 -11.33 7.87 9.42
CA GLY A 205 -12.55 8.66 9.27
C GLY A 205 -12.78 9.25 7.89
N GLY A 206 -11.76 9.88 7.30
CA GLY A 206 -11.89 10.49 5.97
C GLY A 206 -12.16 9.50 4.83
N ASN A 207 -11.67 8.26 4.91
CA ASN A 207 -11.96 7.21 3.93
C ASN A 207 -13.38 6.68 4.11
N LYS A 208 -13.80 6.49 5.36
CA LYS A 208 -15.18 6.07 5.68
C LYS A 208 -16.21 7.14 5.29
N GLU A 209 -15.92 8.43 5.51
CA GLU A 209 -16.77 9.52 5.07
C GLU A 209 -17.01 9.53 3.56
N LYS A 210 -15.98 9.21 2.76
CA LYS A 210 -16.14 9.06 1.31
C LYS A 210 -17.09 7.90 0.97
N ALA A 211 -16.93 6.76 1.64
CA ALA A 211 -17.82 5.61 1.46
C ALA A 211 -19.28 5.98 1.82
N TYR A 212 -19.52 6.64 2.95
CA TYR A 212 -20.85 7.05 3.38
C TYR A 212 -21.52 8.15 2.52
N ARG A 213 -20.76 8.86 1.68
CA ARG A 213 -21.35 9.74 0.66
C ARG A 213 -22.13 8.99 -0.41
N SER A 214 -21.85 7.70 -0.61
CA SER A 214 -22.47 6.83 -1.61
C SER A 214 -23.58 5.97 -1.01
N ILE A 215 -24.48 6.58 -0.22
CA ILE A 215 -25.52 5.88 0.53
C ILE A 215 -26.48 5.09 -0.37
N SER A 216 -26.79 5.56 -1.57
CA SER A 216 -27.62 4.83 -2.55
C SER A 216 -26.97 3.50 -2.96
N GLN A 217 -25.66 3.51 -3.20
CA GLN A 217 -24.92 2.30 -3.51
C GLN A 217 -24.81 1.34 -2.31
N ILE A 218 -24.66 1.88 -1.08
CA ILE A 218 -24.67 1.04 0.13
C ILE A 218 -26.03 0.35 0.29
N ARG A 219 -27.15 1.06 0.05
CA ARG A 219 -28.49 0.46 0.08
C ARG A 219 -28.66 -0.64 -0.95
N GLU A 220 -28.23 -0.40 -2.19
CA GLU A 220 -28.21 -1.41 -3.26
C GLU A 220 -27.43 -2.64 -2.85
N VAL A 221 -26.22 -2.47 -2.29
CA VAL A 221 -25.40 -3.57 -1.77
C VAL A 221 -26.14 -4.35 -0.69
N CYS A 222 -26.76 -3.65 0.27
CA CYS A 222 -27.50 -4.31 1.34
C CYS A 222 -28.68 -5.14 0.82
N GLN A 223 -29.42 -4.63 -0.15
CA GLN A 223 -30.54 -5.34 -0.78
C GLN A 223 -30.05 -6.53 -1.59
N THR A 224 -29.04 -6.31 -2.46
CA THR A 224 -28.53 -7.34 -3.38
C THR A 224 -27.86 -8.51 -2.66
N LEU A 225 -27.08 -8.23 -1.62
CA LEU A 225 -26.35 -9.25 -0.87
C LEU A 225 -27.08 -9.68 0.42
N GLU A 226 -28.32 -9.22 0.63
CA GLU A 226 -29.13 -9.53 1.82
C GLU A 226 -28.35 -9.25 3.13
N ILE A 227 -27.69 -8.11 3.20
CA ILE A 227 -26.86 -7.71 4.34
C ILE A 227 -27.76 -7.45 5.55
N GLN A 228 -27.42 -8.06 6.68
CA GLN A 228 -28.13 -7.90 7.96
C GLN A 228 -27.42 -6.90 8.89
N GLU A 229 -26.10 -6.75 8.74
CA GLU A 229 -25.29 -5.88 9.57
C GLU A 229 -24.27 -5.09 8.77
N ILE A 230 -24.09 -3.81 9.10
CA ILE A 230 -22.95 -3.02 8.66
C ILE A 230 -22.06 -2.76 9.87
N TRP A 231 -20.79 -3.13 9.74
CA TRP A 231 -19.79 -2.85 10.77
C TRP A 231 -18.86 -1.72 10.32
N ASP A 232 -18.87 -0.63 11.12
CA ASP A 232 -17.96 0.49 10.98
C ASP A 232 -16.73 0.28 11.86
N ILE A 233 -15.57 0.02 11.23
CA ILE A 233 -14.32 -0.30 11.93
C ILE A 233 -13.28 0.78 11.67
N GLY A 234 -12.62 1.25 12.72
CA GLY A 234 -11.55 2.24 12.65
C GLY A 234 -11.89 3.55 13.35
N THR A 235 -11.22 4.64 12.99
CA THR A 235 -11.48 5.94 13.61
C THR A 235 -12.86 6.46 13.26
N ALA A 236 -13.56 7.04 14.23
CA ALA A 236 -14.84 7.69 13.99
C ALA A 236 -14.71 8.78 12.91
N GLY A 237 -15.73 8.86 12.06
CA GLY A 237 -15.92 9.99 11.15
C GLY A 237 -16.81 11.06 11.77
N ASN A 238 -16.94 12.21 11.10
CA ASN A 238 -17.80 13.32 11.56
C ASN A 238 -19.26 13.19 11.10
N ARG A 239 -19.65 12.05 10.50
CA ARG A 239 -21.01 11.85 9.98
C ARG A 239 -21.79 10.86 10.84
N ALA A 240 -23.06 11.16 11.01
CA ALA A 240 -24.02 10.18 11.51
C ALA A 240 -24.13 9.01 10.52
N PHE A 241 -24.32 7.81 11.07
CA PHE A 241 -24.54 6.62 10.25
C PHE A 241 -25.87 6.72 9.49
N PRO A 242 -25.91 6.25 8.24
CA PRO A 242 -27.15 6.19 7.49
C PRO A 242 -28.10 5.17 8.14
N ASN A 243 -29.36 5.54 8.25
CA ASN A 243 -30.42 4.56 8.57
C ASN A 243 -30.76 3.77 7.29
N ILE A 244 -30.57 2.46 7.34
CA ILE A 244 -30.95 1.51 6.28
C ILE A 244 -31.94 0.52 6.90
N GLU A 245 -33.15 0.52 6.38
CA GLU A 245 -34.21 -0.34 6.88
C GLU A 245 -33.81 -1.82 6.90
N GLY A 246 -34.06 -2.49 8.02
CA GLY A 246 -33.70 -3.92 8.18
C GLY A 246 -32.22 -4.21 8.39
N VAL A 247 -31.34 -3.21 8.41
CA VAL A 247 -29.89 -3.41 8.56
C VAL A 247 -29.39 -2.81 9.87
N ARG A 248 -28.79 -3.63 10.71
CA ARG A 248 -28.19 -3.19 11.98
C ARG A 248 -26.84 -2.51 11.74
N MET A 249 -26.67 -1.30 12.27
CA MET A 249 -25.38 -0.61 12.32
C MET A 249 -24.62 -0.96 13.60
N VAL A 250 -23.35 -1.33 13.44
CA VAL A 250 -22.43 -1.64 14.54
C VAL A 250 -21.20 -0.73 14.45
N GLU A 251 -21.07 0.20 15.36
CA GLU A 251 -19.89 1.04 15.50
C GLU A 251 -18.84 0.31 16.35
N ALA A 252 -17.90 -0.38 15.71
CA ALA A 252 -16.89 -1.15 16.40
C ALA A 252 -15.68 -0.31 16.84
N GLY A 253 -15.51 0.89 16.26
CA GLY A 253 -14.38 1.76 16.58
C GLY A 253 -13.03 1.17 16.19
N ARG A 254 -11.97 1.60 16.87
CA ARG A 254 -10.62 1.06 16.67
C ARG A 254 -10.49 -0.29 17.39
N LEU A 255 -10.06 -1.29 16.65
CA LEU A 255 -9.78 -2.63 17.14
C LEU A 255 -8.34 -3.04 16.84
N PRO A 256 -7.76 -3.96 17.64
CA PRO A 256 -6.48 -4.60 17.32
C PRO A 256 -6.54 -5.33 15.97
N ALA A 257 -5.43 -5.35 15.23
CA ALA A 257 -5.36 -5.95 13.89
C ALA A 257 -5.87 -7.40 13.84
N VAL A 258 -5.58 -8.21 14.85
CA VAL A 258 -6.05 -9.61 14.95
C VAL A 258 -7.59 -9.67 14.99
N GLN A 259 -8.23 -8.84 15.80
CA GLN A 259 -9.70 -8.79 15.88
C GLN A 259 -10.33 -8.29 14.57
N VAL A 260 -9.71 -7.28 13.93
CA VAL A 260 -10.15 -6.83 12.60
C VAL A 260 -10.07 -7.99 11.62
N SER A 261 -8.94 -8.71 11.58
CA SER A 261 -8.75 -9.86 10.69
C SER A 261 -9.80 -10.95 10.90
N GLU A 262 -10.14 -11.28 12.16
CA GLU A 262 -11.19 -12.26 12.49
C GLU A 262 -12.56 -11.80 11.99
N ILE A 263 -12.89 -10.52 12.18
CA ILE A 263 -14.16 -9.94 11.71
C ILE A 263 -14.23 -9.99 10.18
N LEU A 264 -13.17 -9.59 9.48
CA LEU A 264 -13.13 -9.62 8.02
C LEU A 264 -13.26 -11.05 7.49
N SER A 265 -12.59 -12.03 8.10
CA SER A 265 -12.64 -13.45 7.70
C SER A 265 -14.05 -14.04 7.77
N ASN A 266 -14.89 -13.50 8.65
CA ASN A 266 -16.28 -13.94 8.85
C ASN A 266 -17.32 -13.04 8.17
N SER A 267 -16.91 -12.04 7.43
CA SER A 267 -17.81 -11.06 6.79
C SER A 267 -17.91 -11.29 5.28
N LEU A 268 -19.11 -11.05 4.71
CA LEU A 268 -19.39 -11.33 3.31
C LEU A 268 -18.71 -10.35 2.38
N ALA A 269 -18.80 -9.05 2.65
CA ALA A 269 -18.37 -8.01 1.74
C ALA A 269 -17.70 -6.82 2.45
N GLY A 270 -16.87 -6.10 1.71
CA GLY A 270 -16.24 -4.87 2.18
C GLY A 270 -16.45 -3.73 1.20
N PHE A 271 -16.96 -2.59 1.68
CA PHE A 271 -17.28 -1.41 0.88
C PHE A 271 -16.23 -0.32 1.06
N LEU A 272 -15.73 0.22 -0.04
CA LEU A 272 -14.80 1.35 -0.02
C LEU A 272 -15.15 2.35 -1.14
N SER A 273 -14.69 3.59 -0.97
CA SER A 273 -14.71 4.63 -2.02
C SER A 273 -13.28 5.05 -2.30
N TYR A 274 -12.72 4.51 -3.36
CA TYR A 274 -11.34 4.76 -3.75
C TYR A 274 -11.23 5.02 -5.26
N ASP A 275 -10.18 5.73 -5.67
CA ASP A 275 -9.87 5.91 -7.08
C ASP A 275 -9.57 4.54 -7.71
N PRO A 276 -10.40 4.08 -8.67
CA PRO A 276 -10.24 2.74 -9.24
C PRO A 276 -8.91 2.55 -9.98
N GLY A 277 -8.32 3.61 -10.55
CA GLY A 277 -7.00 3.56 -11.16
C GLY A 277 -5.85 3.47 -10.15
N ARG A 278 -6.14 3.40 -8.85
CA ARG A 278 -5.16 3.37 -7.76
C ARG A 278 -5.49 2.31 -6.67
N LEU A 279 -6.37 1.37 -6.96
CA LEU A 279 -6.80 0.35 -5.99
C LEU A 279 -5.62 -0.48 -5.45
N ALA A 280 -4.61 -0.75 -6.27
CA ALA A 280 -3.37 -1.42 -5.87
C ALA A 280 -2.61 -0.70 -4.74
N LYS A 281 -2.93 0.55 -4.45
CA LYS A 281 -2.37 1.36 -3.35
C LYS A 281 -3.29 1.41 -2.12
N SER A 282 -4.41 0.74 -2.14
CA SER A 282 -5.37 0.74 -1.04
C SER A 282 -5.13 -0.44 -0.09
N THR A 283 -4.65 -0.15 1.12
CA THR A 283 -4.55 -1.16 2.19
C THR A 283 -5.90 -1.73 2.61
N ILE A 284 -6.99 -0.98 2.39
CA ILE A 284 -8.36 -1.43 2.65
C ILE A 284 -8.78 -2.46 1.60
N PHE A 285 -8.54 -2.17 0.31
CA PHE A 285 -8.79 -3.12 -0.77
C PHE A 285 -7.97 -4.39 -0.59
N ALA A 286 -6.68 -4.24 -0.26
CA ALA A 286 -5.79 -5.35 0.06
C ALA A 286 -6.32 -6.19 1.24
N ALA A 287 -6.85 -5.56 2.29
CA ALA A 287 -7.44 -6.27 3.43
C ALA A 287 -8.68 -7.07 3.02
N TYR A 288 -9.58 -6.49 2.24
CA TYR A 288 -10.76 -7.22 1.76
C TYR A 288 -10.38 -8.40 0.85
N SER A 289 -9.46 -8.16 -0.10
CA SER A 289 -8.98 -9.19 -1.03
C SER A 289 -8.24 -10.33 -0.31
N SER A 290 -7.34 -10.02 0.63
CA SER A 290 -6.59 -11.03 1.39
C SER A 290 -7.50 -11.93 2.23
N HIS A 291 -8.62 -11.38 2.74
CA HIS A 291 -9.59 -12.10 3.55
C HIS A 291 -10.68 -12.80 2.71
N GLY A 292 -10.58 -12.75 1.37
CA GLY A 292 -11.55 -13.41 0.47
C GLY A 292 -12.97 -12.88 0.61
N MET A 293 -13.15 -11.61 0.95
CA MET A 293 -14.42 -10.92 0.93
C MET A 293 -14.78 -10.51 -0.50
N ILE A 294 -16.03 -10.14 -0.77
CA ILE A 294 -16.41 -9.41 -1.99
C ILE A 294 -15.94 -7.95 -1.82
N PRO A 295 -14.90 -7.48 -2.52
CA PRO A 295 -14.55 -6.08 -2.48
C PRO A 295 -15.56 -5.27 -3.32
N ILE A 296 -16.07 -4.17 -2.76
CA ILE A 296 -17.04 -3.30 -3.43
C ILE A 296 -16.49 -1.88 -3.48
N ASN A 297 -16.34 -1.32 -4.68
CA ASN A 297 -15.90 0.06 -4.84
C ASN A 297 -17.00 0.92 -5.48
N THR A 298 -17.05 2.20 -5.12
CA THR A 298 -18.06 3.14 -5.62
C THR A 298 -17.96 3.43 -7.12
N ALA A 299 -16.84 3.15 -7.76
CA ALA A 299 -16.62 3.38 -9.19
C ALA A 299 -15.70 2.30 -9.79
N GLY A 300 -15.88 2.03 -11.07
CA GLY A 300 -14.99 1.19 -11.87
C GLY A 300 -13.90 2.00 -12.56
N ALA A 301 -12.80 1.34 -12.93
CA ALA A 301 -11.78 1.90 -13.79
C ALA A 301 -12.27 1.94 -15.25
N ALA A 302 -11.94 3.01 -15.97
CA ALA A 302 -12.21 3.12 -17.38
C ALA A 302 -11.33 2.20 -18.25
N SER A 303 -10.19 1.77 -17.71
CA SER A 303 -9.23 0.85 -18.33
C SER A 303 -8.58 -0.03 -17.28
N LEU A 304 -7.93 -1.11 -17.72
CA LEU A 304 -7.12 -1.96 -16.86
C LEU A 304 -6.05 -1.12 -16.14
N ALA A 305 -5.98 -1.24 -14.83
CA ALA A 305 -4.97 -0.61 -14.00
C ALA A 305 -4.48 -1.61 -12.96
N ASP A 306 -3.16 -1.81 -12.88
CA ASP A 306 -2.53 -2.77 -11.97
C ASP A 306 -3.17 -4.18 -12.03
N SER A 307 -3.56 -4.62 -13.24
CA SER A 307 -4.24 -5.89 -13.53
C SER A 307 -5.62 -6.06 -12.87
N LEU A 308 -6.25 -4.97 -12.41
CA LEU A 308 -7.58 -4.97 -11.77
C LEU A 308 -8.69 -4.59 -12.76
N LEU A 309 -9.78 -5.34 -12.75
CA LEU A 309 -10.99 -5.13 -13.54
C LEU A 309 -12.22 -5.10 -12.64
N SER A 310 -13.13 -4.14 -12.89
CA SER A 310 -14.46 -4.15 -12.28
C SER A 310 -15.24 -5.40 -12.68
N ASN A 311 -16.12 -5.88 -11.82
CA ASN A 311 -16.93 -7.08 -11.94
C ASN A 311 -16.15 -8.41 -12.12
N LYS A 312 -14.81 -8.33 -12.08
CA LYS A 312 -13.93 -9.49 -11.97
C LYS A 312 -13.21 -9.54 -10.62
N HIS A 313 -12.59 -8.43 -10.18
CA HIS A 313 -11.82 -8.37 -8.94
C HIS A 313 -12.51 -7.53 -7.85
N TYR A 314 -13.51 -6.75 -8.22
CA TYR A 314 -14.36 -5.99 -7.30
C TYR A 314 -15.68 -5.64 -7.99
N TRP A 315 -16.74 -5.56 -7.19
CA TRP A 315 -18.04 -5.14 -7.68
C TRP A 315 -18.19 -3.63 -7.66
N VAL A 316 -18.92 -3.09 -8.68
CA VAL A 316 -19.35 -1.70 -8.74
C VAL A 316 -20.87 -1.67 -8.81
N PRO A 317 -21.60 -1.24 -7.76
CA PRO A 317 -23.04 -1.10 -7.79
C PRO A 317 -23.51 -0.16 -8.91
N GLN A 318 -24.72 -0.37 -9.44
CA GLN A 318 -25.34 0.39 -10.53
C GLN A 318 -24.74 0.19 -11.93
N ASN A 319 -23.68 -0.60 -12.08
CA ASN A 319 -23.00 -0.81 -13.38
C ASN A 319 -23.02 -2.26 -13.87
N SER A 320 -23.82 -3.13 -13.25
CA SER A 320 -23.83 -4.56 -13.61
C SER A 320 -25.22 -5.16 -13.55
N ASN A 321 -25.48 -6.13 -14.45
CA ASN A 321 -26.65 -7.00 -14.33
C ASN A 321 -26.41 -7.97 -13.16
N VAL A 322 -27.05 -7.70 -12.03
CA VAL A 322 -26.85 -8.44 -10.76
C VAL A 322 -27.14 -9.94 -10.90
N ASN A 323 -28.03 -10.32 -11.81
CA ASN A 323 -28.40 -11.72 -12.04
C ASN A 323 -27.29 -12.57 -12.70
N GLU A 324 -26.25 -11.94 -13.24
CA GLU A 324 -25.11 -12.62 -13.90
C GLU A 324 -23.84 -12.61 -13.03
N ILE A 325 -23.89 -12.06 -11.81
CA ILE A 325 -22.72 -11.92 -10.96
C ILE A 325 -22.52 -13.18 -10.11
N GLU A 326 -21.38 -13.82 -10.31
CA GLU A 326 -20.89 -14.88 -9.43
C GLU A 326 -20.04 -14.30 -8.31
N TRP A 327 -20.64 -14.09 -7.15
CA TRP A 327 -20.01 -13.42 -6.00
C TRP A 327 -18.76 -14.12 -5.51
N GLN A 328 -18.77 -15.47 -5.47
CA GLN A 328 -17.59 -16.23 -5.06
C GLN A 328 -16.45 -16.04 -6.06
N ALA A 329 -16.73 -15.99 -7.35
CA ALA A 329 -15.71 -15.76 -8.37
C ALA A 329 -15.03 -14.37 -8.22
N ILE A 330 -15.79 -13.31 -7.89
CA ILE A 330 -15.21 -12.00 -7.61
C ILE A 330 -14.26 -12.07 -6.41
N ALA A 331 -14.68 -12.69 -5.31
CA ALA A 331 -13.86 -12.84 -4.11
C ALA A 331 -12.58 -13.66 -4.38
N ASP A 332 -12.72 -14.76 -5.13
CA ASP A 332 -11.62 -15.64 -5.51
C ASP A 332 -10.62 -14.95 -6.45
N HIS A 333 -11.10 -14.22 -7.45
CA HIS A 333 -10.22 -13.44 -8.33
C HIS A 333 -9.49 -12.31 -7.57
N ALA A 334 -10.18 -11.59 -6.69
CA ALA A 334 -9.56 -10.56 -5.86
C ALA A 334 -8.47 -11.16 -4.96
N ARG A 335 -8.76 -12.32 -4.36
CA ARG A 335 -7.80 -13.04 -3.51
C ARG A 335 -6.64 -13.59 -4.33
N ALA A 336 -6.88 -14.19 -5.48
CA ALA A 336 -5.83 -14.69 -6.37
C ALA A 336 -4.90 -13.56 -6.82
N TRP A 337 -5.45 -12.40 -7.22
CA TRP A 337 -4.66 -11.21 -7.51
C TRP A 337 -3.81 -10.80 -6.29
N TYR A 338 -4.39 -10.73 -5.08
CA TYR A 338 -3.66 -10.39 -3.86
C TYR A 338 -2.52 -11.37 -3.57
N GLN A 339 -2.70 -12.66 -3.76
CA GLN A 339 -1.70 -13.69 -3.49
C GLN A 339 -0.44 -13.55 -4.34
N THR A 340 -0.52 -12.94 -5.52
CA THR A 340 0.67 -12.69 -6.37
C THR A 340 1.66 -11.72 -5.74
N HIS A 341 1.23 -10.91 -4.77
CA HIS A 341 2.04 -9.89 -4.11
C HIS A 341 1.74 -9.76 -2.60
N ASN A 342 1.31 -10.83 -1.96
CA ASN A 342 1.16 -10.89 -0.50
C ASN A 342 2.50 -10.60 0.19
N LEU A 343 2.49 -10.44 1.50
CA LEU A 343 3.69 -10.00 2.23
C LEU A 343 4.88 -10.94 2.05
N ALA A 344 4.66 -12.25 2.00
CA ALA A 344 5.72 -13.24 1.75
C ALA A 344 6.30 -13.13 0.33
N ALA A 345 5.44 -12.97 -0.70
CA ALA A 345 5.88 -12.73 -2.08
C ALA A 345 6.70 -11.44 -2.18
N GLN A 346 6.25 -10.37 -1.52
CA GLN A 346 7.01 -9.12 -1.46
C GLN A 346 8.37 -9.29 -0.79
N ALA A 347 8.42 -9.95 0.38
CA ALA A 347 9.68 -10.18 1.08
C ALA A 347 10.68 -10.95 0.22
N LYS A 348 10.23 -11.94 -0.56
CA LYS A 348 11.08 -12.67 -1.51
C LYS A 348 11.67 -11.73 -2.58
N VAL A 349 10.84 -10.85 -3.18
CA VAL A 349 11.32 -9.87 -4.16
C VAL A 349 12.31 -8.89 -3.52
N PHE A 350 11.99 -8.36 -2.33
CA PHE A 350 12.90 -7.44 -1.63
C PHE A 350 14.21 -8.10 -1.27
N ALA A 351 14.21 -9.34 -0.78
CA ALA A 351 15.42 -10.09 -0.45
C ALA A 351 16.34 -10.23 -1.67
N ALA A 352 15.80 -10.62 -2.83
CA ALA A 352 16.55 -10.72 -4.08
C ALA A 352 17.12 -9.36 -4.52
N GLN A 353 16.33 -8.28 -4.45
CA GLN A 353 16.79 -6.93 -4.81
C GLN A 353 17.89 -6.40 -3.86
N ILE A 354 17.78 -6.70 -2.57
CA ILE A 354 18.76 -6.31 -1.54
C ILE A 354 20.05 -7.13 -1.65
N ALA A 355 19.95 -8.43 -1.94
CA ALA A 355 21.11 -9.31 -2.18
C ALA A 355 21.87 -8.94 -3.46
N GLY A 356 21.21 -8.29 -4.41
CA GLY A 356 21.77 -7.97 -5.72
C GLY A 356 21.68 -9.12 -6.71
N GLU A 357 20.86 -10.13 -6.42
CA GLU A 357 20.58 -11.23 -7.34
C GLU A 357 19.77 -10.69 -8.53
N VAL A 358 20.24 -11.01 -9.73
CA VAL A 358 19.49 -10.71 -10.96
C VAL A 358 18.38 -11.75 -11.05
N HIS A 359 17.16 -11.38 -10.72
CA HIS A 359 16.02 -12.19 -11.14
C HIS A 359 15.90 -12.06 -12.65
N ASP A 360 16.19 -13.16 -13.36
CA ASP A 360 15.73 -13.35 -14.73
C ASP A 360 14.20 -13.34 -14.72
N THR A 361 13.63 -12.18 -15.11
CA THR A 361 12.19 -11.96 -15.19
C THR A 361 11.54 -12.71 -16.37
N GLN A 362 12.15 -13.79 -16.86
CA GLN A 362 11.63 -14.55 -18.01
C GLN A 362 10.52 -15.55 -17.70
N ASN A 363 10.03 -15.71 -16.45
CA ASN A 363 9.04 -16.73 -16.14
C ASN A 363 7.72 -16.26 -15.52
N ASN A 364 7.30 -15.00 -15.70
CA ASN A 364 5.94 -14.57 -15.37
C ASN A 364 5.22 -13.88 -16.53
N HIS A 365 5.38 -14.40 -17.74
CA HIS A 365 4.40 -14.15 -18.78
C HIS A 365 3.15 -14.94 -18.44
N PHE A 366 2.13 -14.29 -17.91
CA PHE A 366 0.77 -14.76 -17.97
C PHE A 366 0.50 -15.12 -19.44
N ALA A 367 0.32 -16.40 -19.70
CA ALA A 367 -0.07 -16.92 -20.98
C ALA A 367 -1.28 -16.15 -21.47
N ASN A 368 -1.09 -15.32 -22.49
CA ASN A 368 -2.15 -14.82 -23.34
C ASN A 368 -2.81 -16.06 -23.99
N SER A 369 -3.85 -16.60 -23.36
CA SER A 369 -4.79 -17.48 -24.02
C SER A 369 -5.53 -16.64 -25.05
N ARG A 370 -4.99 -16.60 -26.27
CA ARG A 370 -5.75 -16.26 -27.46
C ARG A 370 -6.88 -17.30 -27.54
N LEU A 371 -8.10 -16.86 -27.32
CA LEU A 371 -9.28 -17.62 -27.76
C LEU A 371 -9.22 -17.74 -29.29
N PRO A 372 -9.42 -18.95 -29.86
CA PRO A 372 -9.60 -19.08 -31.30
C PRO A 372 -10.93 -18.46 -31.74
N ALA A 373 -10.93 -17.95 -32.95
CA ALA A 373 -12.03 -17.24 -33.61
C ALA A 373 -13.32 -18.07 -33.70
#